data_c2db58a610beec44a77fda3fc3250972
#
_entry.id   c2db58a610beec44a77fda3fc3250972
#
_cell.length_a   1.000
_cell.length_b   1.000
_cell.length_c   1.000
_cell.angle_alpha   90.00
_cell.angle_beta   90.00
_cell.angle_gamma   90.00
#
_symmetry.space_group_name_H-M   'P 1'
#
loop_
_entity.id
_entity.type
_entity.pdbx_description
1 polymer ?
#
loop_
_entity_poly.entity_id
_entity_poly.type
_entity_poly.pdbx_seq_one_letter_code
_entity_poly.pdbx_strand_id
1 'polypeptide(L)'
;MNKIHTIIAIVAILIIGLIIYTHPSKQVIAPEVENGDRVHAPADLVLGVGETQVALGGLSLTFNKLVNDYRCPVDAECIEAGAINTNITVATEDESKTLNYSSDGVPLEFAGYKISIVESKPD
;
A
#
# COMPACT_ATOMS: atom_id res chain seq x y z
N MET A 1 -17.67 61.91 -6.09
CA MET A 1 -16.60 60.87 -6.19
C MET A 1 -16.77 59.73 -5.20
N ASN A 2 -17.22 60.00 -4.02
CA ASN A 2 -17.32 58.96 -2.98
C ASN A 2 -18.39 57.88 -3.21
N LYS A 3 -19.51 58.17 -3.86
CA LYS A 3 -20.60 57.22 -4.09
C LYS A 3 -20.21 56.09 -5.07
N ILE A 4 -19.41 56.41 -6.08
CA ILE A 4 -18.96 55.43 -7.08
C ILE A 4 -17.98 54.41 -6.43
N HIS A 5 -17.06 54.90 -5.62
CA HIS A 5 -16.12 54.04 -4.89
C HIS A 5 -16.82 53.12 -3.89
N THR A 6 -17.86 53.61 -3.23
CA THR A 6 -18.68 52.83 -2.30
C THR A 6 -19.42 51.70 -3.03
N ILE A 7 -19.99 51.99 -4.20
CA ILE A 7 -20.70 50.98 -5.02
C ILE A 7 -19.73 49.92 -5.51
N ILE A 8 -18.54 50.32 -5.99
CA ILE A 8 -17.50 49.35 -6.46
C ILE A 8 -17.05 48.44 -5.31
N ALA A 9 -16.85 48.99 -4.13
CA ALA A 9 -16.47 48.23 -2.95
C ALA A 9 -17.53 47.18 -2.55
N ILE A 10 -18.80 47.56 -2.58
CA ILE A 10 -19.91 46.63 -2.27
C ILE A 10 -20.01 45.53 -3.31
N VAL A 11 -19.88 45.85 -4.59
CA VAL A 11 -19.92 44.86 -5.67
C VAL A 11 -18.73 43.87 -5.55
N ALA A 12 -17.54 44.37 -5.25
CA ALA A 12 -16.37 43.53 -5.05
C ALA A 12 -16.55 42.55 -3.87
N ILE A 13 -17.11 42.97 -2.76
CA ILE A 13 -17.38 42.12 -1.59
C ILE A 13 -18.43 41.07 -1.93
N LEU A 14 -19.47 41.43 -2.68
CA LEU A 14 -20.49 40.45 -3.12
C LEU A 14 -19.93 39.40 -4.06
N ILE A 15 -19.03 39.76 -4.98
CA ILE A 15 -18.38 38.84 -5.90
C ILE A 15 -17.46 37.87 -5.12
N ILE A 16 -16.68 38.38 -4.18
CA ILE A 16 -15.80 37.56 -3.33
C ILE A 16 -16.64 36.61 -2.48
N GLY A 17 -17.73 37.08 -1.89
CA GLY A 17 -18.66 36.23 -1.14
C GLY A 17 -19.28 35.14 -1.99
N LEU A 18 -19.65 35.43 -3.24
CA LEU A 18 -20.19 34.46 -4.17
C LEU A 18 -19.14 33.39 -4.57
N ILE A 19 -17.89 33.82 -4.80
CA ILE A 19 -16.79 32.89 -5.11
C ILE A 19 -16.52 31.93 -3.94
N ILE A 20 -16.54 32.42 -2.71
CA ILE A 20 -16.36 31.56 -1.52
C ILE A 20 -17.54 30.61 -1.36
N TYR A 21 -18.75 31.04 -1.66
CA TYR A 21 -19.96 30.21 -1.55
C TYR A 21 -20.05 29.14 -2.64
N THR A 22 -19.57 29.40 -3.86
CA THR A 22 -19.63 28.48 -4.99
C THR A 22 -18.43 27.52 -5.07
N HIS A 23 -17.34 27.83 -4.36
CA HIS A 23 -16.29 26.86 -4.12
C HIS A 23 -16.56 26.12 -2.80
N PRO A 24 -17.24 24.97 -2.83
CA PRO A 24 -17.18 24.10 -1.69
C PRO A 24 -15.69 23.74 -1.56
N SER A 25 -15.05 24.27 -0.53
CA SER A 25 -13.79 23.71 -0.08
C SER A 25 -14.04 22.23 0.03
N LYS A 26 -13.47 21.43 -0.87
CA LYS A 26 -13.30 20.02 -0.62
C LYS A 26 -12.51 20.00 0.69
N GLN A 27 -13.23 19.86 1.79
CA GLN A 27 -12.63 19.36 2.98
C GLN A 27 -12.17 17.96 2.57
N VAL A 28 -10.91 17.88 2.19
CA VAL A 28 -10.18 16.65 2.37
C VAL A 28 -10.29 16.45 3.87
N ILE A 29 -11.28 15.66 4.27
CA ILE A 29 -11.26 15.00 5.57
C ILE A 29 -9.99 14.18 5.45
N ALA A 30 -8.86 14.75 5.89
CA ALA A 30 -7.72 13.95 6.23
C ALA A 30 -8.28 12.92 7.21
N PRO A 31 -8.20 11.62 6.92
CA PRO A 31 -8.56 10.65 7.92
C PRO A 31 -7.70 11.01 9.12
N GLU A 32 -8.38 11.35 10.19
CA GLU A 32 -7.77 11.58 11.48
C GLU A 32 -6.94 10.33 11.76
N VAL A 33 -5.63 10.47 11.67
CA VAL A 33 -4.69 9.39 11.96
C VAL A 33 -4.77 9.21 13.47
N GLU A 34 -5.78 8.52 13.91
CA GLU A 34 -5.78 7.94 15.23
C GLU A 34 -4.63 6.94 15.24
N ASN A 35 -3.62 7.19 16.06
CA ASN A 35 -2.50 6.32 16.34
C ASN A 35 -3.03 5.00 16.90
N GLY A 36 -3.34 4.08 16.06
CA GLY A 36 -3.81 2.77 16.42
C GLY A 36 -3.93 1.94 15.18
N ASP A 37 -3.02 0.98 15.06
CA ASP A 37 -3.13 -0.21 14.24
C ASP A 37 -3.90 0.01 12.92
N ARG A 38 -3.19 0.38 11.89
CA ARG A 38 -3.73 0.26 10.53
C ARG A 38 -3.92 -1.22 10.24
N VAL A 39 -5.03 -1.75 10.68
CA VAL A 39 -5.51 -3.05 10.21
C VAL A 39 -5.87 -2.86 8.73
N HIS A 40 -4.87 -2.98 7.88
CA HIS A 40 -5.13 -3.16 6.47
C HIS A 40 -5.84 -4.51 6.35
N ALA A 41 -6.99 -4.52 5.71
CA ALA A 41 -7.66 -5.78 5.39
C ALA A 41 -6.64 -6.68 4.67
N PRO A 42 -6.53 -7.96 5.07
CA PRO A 42 -5.63 -8.87 4.40
C PRO A 42 -5.99 -8.93 2.91
N ALA A 43 -5.02 -8.73 2.06
CA ALA A 43 -5.15 -8.89 0.62
C ALA A 43 -4.26 -10.04 0.17
N ASP A 44 -4.86 -11.01 -0.50
CA ASP A 44 -4.10 -12.11 -1.10
C ASP A 44 -3.62 -11.67 -2.48
N LEU A 45 -2.32 -11.68 -2.67
CA LEU A 45 -1.67 -11.39 -3.94
C LEU A 45 -1.08 -12.67 -4.51
N VAL A 46 -1.32 -12.93 -5.78
CA VAL A 46 -0.72 -14.04 -6.50
C VAL A 46 0.34 -13.48 -7.45
N LEU A 47 1.57 -13.87 -7.24
CA LEU A 47 2.73 -13.37 -7.98
C LEU A 47 3.47 -14.52 -8.67
N GLY A 48 3.67 -14.39 -9.97
CA GLY A 48 4.64 -15.20 -10.70
C GLY A 48 6.06 -14.64 -10.60
N VAL A 49 7.04 -15.42 -11.00
CA VAL A 49 8.43 -14.97 -11.03
C VAL A 49 8.59 -13.78 -11.97
N GLY A 50 9.19 -12.71 -11.48
CA GLY A 50 9.35 -11.46 -12.20
C GLY A 50 8.12 -10.55 -12.23
N GLU A 51 7.02 -10.96 -11.60
CA GLU A 51 5.81 -10.14 -11.54
C GLU A 51 5.84 -9.16 -10.36
N THR A 52 5.21 -8.01 -10.58
CA THR A 52 5.00 -6.97 -9.58
C THR A 52 3.51 -6.70 -9.44
N GLN A 53 3.03 -6.70 -8.21
CA GLN A 53 1.66 -6.26 -7.90
C GLN A 53 1.67 -5.19 -6.82
N VAL A 54 0.67 -4.33 -6.88
CA VAL A 54 0.49 -3.24 -5.91
C VAL A 54 -0.68 -3.58 -5.01
N ALA A 55 -0.42 -3.67 -3.73
CA ALA A 55 -1.44 -3.86 -2.70
C ALA A 55 -2.12 -2.55 -2.34
N LEU A 56 -3.24 -2.63 -1.64
CA LEU A 56 -3.94 -1.47 -1.10
C LEU A 56 -3.00 -0.67 -0.19
N GLY A 57 -2.98 0.66 -0.37
CA GLY A 57 -2.11 1.56 0.40
C GLY A 57 -0.77 1.87 -0.27
N GLY A 58 -0.53 1.42 -1.50
CA GLY A 58 0.65 1.78 -2.28
C GLY A 58 1.88 0.91 -2.04
N LEU A 59 1.73 -0.22 -1.32
CA LEU A 59 2.80 -1.21 -1.21
C LEU A 59 2.92 -2.00 -2.50
N SER A 60 4.09 -2.00 -3.13
CA SER A 60 4.40 -2.87 -4.25
C SER A 60 5.23 -4.07 -3.82
N LEU A 61 4.88 -5.23 -4.35
CA LEU A 61 5.56 -6.49 -4.13
C LEU A 61 6.03 -7.04 -5.48
N THR A 62 7.30 -7.37 -5.56
CA THR A 62 7.90 -8.02 -6.74
C THR A 62 8.49 -9.35 -6.32
N PHE A 63 8.11 -10.41 -7.00
CA PHE A 63 8.73 -11.72 -6.85
C PHE A 63 9.88 -11.86 -7.85
N ASN A 64 11.12 -11.67 -7.40
CA ASN A 64 12.26 -11.65 -8.29
C ASN A 64 12.66 -13.06 -8.76
N LYS A 65 12.81 -14.00 -7.83
CA LYS A 65 13.19 -15.39 -8.13
C LYS A 65 12.94 -16.33 -6.96
N LEU A 66 12.82 -17.61 -7.28
CA LEU A 66 12.91 -18.68 -6.31
C LEU A 66 14.39 -18.95 -6.01
N VAL A 67 14.76 -18.90 -4.75
CA VAL A 67 16.16 -19.19 -4.32
C VAL A 67 16.35 -20.65 -4.07
N ASN A 68 15.49 -21.23 -3.24
CA ASN A 68 15.48 -22.67 -2.92
C ASN A 68 14.06 -23.14 -2.63
N ASP A 69 13.81 -24.39 -2.96
CA ASP A 69 12.57 -25.09 -2.65
C ASP A 69 12.90 -26.38 -1.88
N TYR A 70 12.57 -26.36 -0.60
CA TYR A 70 12.75 -27.52 0.30
C TYR A 70 11.42 -28.15 0.68
N ARG A 71 10.35 -27.89 -0.07
CA ARG A 71 9.05 -28.47 0.24
C ARG A 71 9.09 -29.97 0.10
N CYS A 72 8.33 -30.64 0.98
CA CYS A 72 8.16 -32.06 0.89
C CYS A 72 7.52 -32.44 -0.46
N PRO A 73 8.12 -33.35 -1.25
CA PRO A 73 7.49 -33.85 -2.45
C PRO A 73 6.12 -34.47 -2.16
N VAL A 74 5.18 -34.35 -3.08
CA VAL A 74 3.80 -34.84 -2.92
C VAL A 74 3.74 -36.35 -2.63
N ASP A 75 4.72 -37.11 -3.11
CA ASP A 75 4.81 -38.58 -3.00
C ASP A 75 5.68 -39.04 -1.83
N ALA A 76 6.16 -38.16 -0.96
CA ALA A 76 7.04 -38.49 0.14
C ALA A 76 6.43 -38.08 1.49
N GLU A 77 6.63 -38.93 2.50
CA GLU A 77 6.36 -38.62 3.89
C GLU A 77 7.58 -37.91 4.49
N CYS A 78 7.41 -36.62 4.83
CA CYS A 78 8.45 -35.84 5.49
C CYS A 78 8.12 -35.67 6.97
N ILE A 79 9.16 -35.70 7.81
CA ILE A 79 9.01 -35.51 9.26
C ILE A 79 8.67 -34.05 9.56
N GLU A 80 9.15 -33.14 8.74
CA GLU A 80 8.90 -31.68 8.85
C GLU A 80 8.36 -31.14 7.52
N ALA A 81 7.47 -30.17 7.61
CA ALA A 81 7.03 -29.42 6.44
C ALA A 81 8.22 -28.62 5.89
N GLY A 82 8.47 -28.73 4.60
CA GLY A 82 9.51 -27.96 3.96
C GLY A 82 9.10 -26.50 3.74
N ALA A 83 10.05 -25.69 3.29
CA ALA A 83 9.87 -24.28 3.02
C ALA A 83 10.36 -23.90 1.63
N ILE A 84 9.88 -22.79 1.12
CA ILE A 84 10.46 -22.13 -0.03
C ILE A 84 11.18 -20.84 0.41
N ASN A 85 12.34 -20.63 -0.18
CA ASN A 85 13.07 -19.37 -0.05
C ASN A 85 12.95 -18.60 -1.34
N THR A 86 12.46 -17.36 -1.23
CA THR A 86 12.21 -16.48 -2.35
C THR A 86 13.03 -15.21 -2.21
N ASN A 87 13.37 -14.59 -3.32
CA ASN A 87 13.91 -13.24 -3.34
C ASN A 87 12.80 -12.30 -3.77
N ILE A 88 12.45 -11.38 -2.90
CA ILE A 88 11.36 -10.42 -3.10
C ILE A 88 11.85 -8.98 -2.93
N THR A 89 11.21 -8.07 -3.63
CA THR A 89 11.35 -6.64 -3.44
C THR A 89 10.04 -6.08 -2.93
N VAL A 90 10.11 -5.38 -1.81
CA VAL A 90 8.98 -4.64 -1.24
C VAL A 90 9.30 -3.16 -1.33
N ALA A 91 8.36 -2.37 -1.81
CA ALA A 91 8.54 -0.95 -2.00
C ALA A 91 7.28 -0.14 -1.69
N THR A 92 7.50 1.05 -1.18
CA THR A 92 6.50 2.12 -1.05
C THR A 92 7.00 3.33 -1.82
N GLU A 93 6.28 4.45 -1.80
CA GLU A 93 6.74 5.69 -2.42
C GLU A 93 8.05 6.21 -1.82
N ASP A 94 8.29 5.94 -0.54
CA ASP A 94 9.42 6.50 0.22
C ASP A 94 10.61 5.56 0.33
N GLU A 95 10.38 4.24 0.31
CA GLU A 95 11.44 3.27 0.54
C GLU A 95 11.24 1.96 -0.23
N SER A 96 12.35 1.27 -0.46
CA SER A 96 12.38 -0.02 -1.15
C SER A 96 13.41 -0.95 -0.50
N LYS A 97 13.07 -2.23 -0.38
CA LYS A 97 13.93 -3.25 0.18
C LYS A 97 13.83 -4.56 -0.60
N THR A 98 14.98 -5.11 -0.96
CA THR A 98 15.10 -6.44 -1.56
C THR A 98 15.73 -7.39 -0.56
N LEU A 99 15.10 -8.53 -0.36
CA LEU A 99 15.56 -9.54 0.61
C LEU A 99 15.15 -10.95 0.21
N ASN A 100 15.81 -11.92 0.83
CA ASN A 100 15.36 -13.31 0.78
C ASN A 100 14.35 -13.52 1.91
N TYR A 101 13.25 -14.17 1.58
CA TYR A 101 12.18 -14.47 2.51
C TYR A 101 11.77 -15.93 2.43
N SER A 102 11.64 -16.59 3.60
CA SER A 102 11.25 -17.97 3.71
C SER A 102 9.79 -18.11 4.11
N SER A 103 9.09 -19.08 3.53
CA SER A 103 7.68 -19.33 3.83
C SER A 103 7.42 -19.86 5.24
N ASP A 104 8.43 -20.42 5.90
CA ASP A 104 8.38 -20.90 7.30
C ASP A 104 8.86 -19.85 8.31
N GLY A 105 9.28 -18.67 7.80
CA GLY A 105 9.74 -17.56 8.62
C GLY A 105 8.61 -16.80 9.31
N VAL A 106 8.99 -15.94 10.22
CA VAL A 106 8.05 -14.97 10.79
C VAL A 106 7.60 -14.00 9.70
N PRO A 107 6.36 -13.48 9.77
CA PRO A 107 5.90 -12.49 8.82
C PRO A 107 6.88 -11.33 8.70
N LEU A 108 7.15 -10.91 7.47
CA LEU A 108 7.98 -9.76 7.19
C LEU A 108 7.23 -8.48 7.52
N GLU A 109 7.83 -7.64 8.33
CA GLU A 109 7.31 -6.30 8.62
C GLU A 109 8.06 -5.25 7.79
N PHE A 110 7.33 -4.48 7.02
CA PHE A 110 7.87 -3.40 6.20
C PHE A 110 6.85 -2.26 6.10
N ALA A 111 7.27 -1.04 6.43
CA ALA A 111 6.45 0.17 6.37
C ALA A 111 5.04 0.03 7.01
N GLY A 112 4.93 -0.73 8.10
CA GLY A 112 3.67 -1.00 8.79
C GLY A 112 2.84 -2.13 8.19
N TYR A 113 3.32 -2.81 7.15
CA TYR A 113 2.69 -3.98 6.55
C TYR A 113 3.28 -5.26 7.10
N LYS A 114 2.44 -6.28 7.25
CA LYS A 114 2.85 -7.66 7.52
C LYS A 114 2.67 -8.50 6.25
N ILE A 115 3.74 -9.12 5.81
CA ILE A 115 3.78 -9.89 4.58
C ILE A 115 4.16 -11.32 4.93
N SER A 116 3.39 -12.29 4.44
CA SER A 116 3.68 -13.71 4.60
C SER A 116 3.33 -14.48 3.34
N ILE A 117 4.04 -15.57 3.10
CA ILE A 117 3.71 -16.52 2.04
C ILE A 117 2.73 -17.52 2.62
N VAL A 118 1.50 -17.55 2.09
CA VAL A 118 0.42 -18.42 2.57
C VAL A 118 0.41 -19.73 1.80
N GLU A 119 0.54 -19.66 0.48
CA GLU A 119 0.52 -20.80 -0.41
C GLU A 119 1.48 -20.56 -1.57
N SER A 120 2.17 -21.63 -1.98
CA SER A 120 2.99 -21.60 -3.18
C SER A 120 2.65 -22.81 -4.05
N LYS A 121 2.32 -22.55 -5.30
CA LYS A 121 2.06 -23.60 -6.29
C LYS A 121 3.36 -23.90 -7.04
N PRO A 122 3.70 -25.16 -7.24
CA PRO A 122 4.75 -25.51 -8.19
C PRO A 122 4.26 -25.18 -9.62
N ASP A 123 5.19 -24.72 -10.45
CA ASP A 123 4.97 -24.56 -11.89
C ASP A 123 4.83 -25.95 -12.56
#